data_db3190cccd8802c936b9f1b8554823c6
#
_entry.id   db3190cccd8802c936b9f1b8554823c6
#
_cell.length_a   1.000
_cell.length_b   1.000
_cell.length_c   1.000
_cell.angle_alpha   90.00
_cell.angle_beta   90.00
_cell.angle_gamma   90.00
#
_symmetry.space_group_name_H-M   'P 1'
#
loop_
_entity.id
_entity.type
_entity.pdbx_description
1 polymer ?
#
loop_
_entity_poly.entity_id
_entity_poly.type
_entity_poly.pdbx_seq_one_letter_code
_entity_poly.pdbx_strand_id
1 'polypeptide(L)'
;MAVGKKKLADYGLNTERILMEKHGPNREPPAFEKELGDLEERLMLTTVEKALAWAHRGSMWPDTFGLACCAIEMMSIVSSRYDVSRFGMEVFRSSPRQADLLIVSGRVSHKMAAPLRQIYDQMLEPKWVMAMGACASSAGMFNNYAVLQGVDKIVPVDIYVPGCPPRPEALMEGIMRLHEAVRAGVPPAYDMRPVATT
;
A
#
# COMPACT_ATOMS: atom_id res chain seq x y z
N MET A 1 11.34 -18.32 -6.05
CA MET A 1 11.35 -18.10 -7.51
C MET A 1 10.18 -17.18 -7.82
N ALA A 2 10.45 -15.89 -8.01
CA ALA A 2 9.43 -14.92 -8.40
C ALA A 2 9.16 -15.11 -9.90
N VAL A 3 7.98 -15.60 -10.25
CA VAL A 3 7.52 -15.58 -11.64
C VAL A 3 7.17 -14.14 -11.96
N GLY A 4 8.12 -13.44 -12.61
CA GLY A 4 7.90 -12.08 -13.07
C GLY A 4 6.65 -12.04 -13.96
N LYS A 5 5.66 -11.25 -13.57
CA LYS A 5 4.48 -10.97 -14.38
C LYS A 5 4.93 -10.24 -15.64
N LYS A 6 5.13 -10.97 -16.72
CA LYS A 6 5.33 -10.36 -18.05
C LYS A 6 4.01 -9.71 -18.44
N LYS A 7 4.02 -8.38 -18.59
CA LYS A 7 2.88 -7.64 -19.14
C LYS A 7 2.69 -8.06 -20.61
N LEU A 8 1.45 -8.06 -21.10
CA LEU A 8 1.13 -8.35 -22.49
C LEU A 8 1.98 -7.52 -23.48
N ALA A 9 2.41 -6.35 -23.07
CA ALA A 9 3.36 -5.50 -23.79
C ALA A 9 4.72 -6.17 -24.04
N ASP A 10 5.20 -7.06 -23.15
CA ASP A 10 6.47 -7.78 -23.28
C ASP A 10 6.45 -8.84 -24.39
N TYR A 11 5.24 -9.19 -24.87
CA TYR A 11 5.02 -10.07 -26.02
C TYR A 11 4.78 -9.29 -27.33
N GLY A 12 5.04 -7.98 -27.35
CA GLY A 12 4.80 -7.14 -28.53
C GLY A 12 3.31 -6.87 -28.80
N LEU A 13 2.42 -7.30 -27.91
CA LEU A 13 0.98 -7.09 -28.00
C LEU A 13 0.61 -5.83 -27.21
N ASN A 14 0.75 -4.69 -27.86
CA ASN A 14 0.23 -3.44 -27.31
C ASN A 14 -1.28 -3.39 -27.58
N THR A 15 -2.05 -3.89 -26.61
CA THR A 15 -3.52 -3.95 -26.69
C THR A 15 -4.14 -2.57 -26.89
N GLU A 16 -3.59 -1.52 -26.30
CA GLU A 16 -4.06 -0.14 -26.51
C GLU A 16 -3.85 0.31 -27.96
N ARG A 17 -2.70 -0.03 -28.54
CA ARG A 17 -2.40 0.30 -29.94
C ARG A 17 -3.32 -0.46 -30.90
N ILE A 18 -3.57 -1.73 -30.64
CA ILE A 18 -4.48 -2.58 -31.43
C ILE A 18 -5.93 -2.06 -31.31
N LEU A 19 -6.36 -1.63 -30.14
CA LEU A 19 -7.68 -1.05 -29.92
C LEU A 19 -7.82 0.33 -30.58
N MET A 20 -6.78 1.18 -30.51
CA MET A 20 -6.78 2.48 -31.19
C MET A 20 -6.73 2.34 -32.73
N GLU A 21 -5.98 1.35 -33.21
CA GLU A 21 -5.88 1.09 -34.67
C GLU A 21 -7.18 0.54 -35.26
N LYS A 22 -7.92 -0.28 -34.50
CA LYS A 22 -9.22 -0.84 -34.91
C LYS A 22 -10.40 0.11 -34.73
N HIS A 23 -10.38 0.99 -33.73
CA HIS A 23 -11.57 1.73 -33.34
C HIS A 23 -11.45 3.26 -33.45
N GLY A 24 -10.24 3.84 -33.57
CA GLY A 24 -10.02 5.28 -33.59
C GLY A 24 -10.38 5.98 -32.24
N PRO A 25 -9.88 7.21 -32.01
CA PRO A 25 -9.96 7.86 -30.69
C PRO A 25 -11.38 8.25 -30.22
N ASN A 26 -12.41 8.13 -31.06
CA ASN A 26 -13.78 8.58 -30.74
C ASN A 26 -14.87 7.57 -31.08
N ARG A 27 -14.56 6.29 -31.23
CA ARG A 27 -15.60 5.27 -31.43
C ARG A 27 -16.00 4.67 -30.08
N GLU A 28 -17.30 4.72 -29.79
CA GLU A 28 -17.87 3.93 -28.72
C GLU A 28 -17.58 2.43 -28.93
N PRO A 29 -17.25 1.67 -27.90
CA PRO A 29 -17.06 0.23 -28.03
C PRO A 29 -18.32 -0.40 -28.65
N PRO A 30 -18.17 -1.42 -29.50
CA PRO A 30 -19.31 -2.08 -30.13
C PRO A 30 -20.27 -2.61 -29.05
N ALA A 31 -21.56 -2.59 -29.37
CA ALA A 31 -22.61 -2.97 -28.42
C ALA A 31 -22.35 -4.32 -27.74
N PHE A 32 -21.72 -5.24 -28.45
CA PHE A 32 -21.31 -6.56 -27.91
C PHE A 32 -20.26 -6.46 -26.79
N GLU A 33 -19.30 -5.53 -26.85
CA GLU A 33 -18.31 -5.32 -25.76
C GLU A 33 -18.95 -4.67 -24.54
N LYS A 34 -19.94 -3.77 -24.74
CA LYS A 34 -20.74 -3.22 -23.64
C LYS A 34 -21.58 -4.31 -22.98
N GLU A 35 -22.22 -5.18 -23.76
CA GLU A 35 -22.98 -6.32 -23.23
C GLU A 35 -22.09 -7.34 -22.53
N LEU A 36 -20.88 -7.59 -23.03
CA LEU A 36 -19.92 -8.48 -22.37
C LEU A 36 -19.45 -7.91 -21.03
N GLY A 37 -19.15 -6.61 -20.97
CA GLY A 37 -18.80 -5.92 -19.72
C GLY A 37 -19.92 -5.96 -18.70
N ASP A 38 -21.16 -5.75 -19.14
CA ASP A 38 -22.36 -5.83 -18.30
C ASP A 38 -22.63 -7.28 -17.83
N LEU A 39 -22.34 -8.27 -18.67
CA LEU A 39 -22.44 -9.69 -18.34
C LEU A 39 -21.36 -10.12 -17.32
N GLU A 40 -20.12 -9.65 -17.47
CA GLU A 40 -19.04 -9.90 -16.51
C GLU A 40 -19.38 -9.32 -15.14
N GLU A 41 -19.98 -8.14 -15.09
CA GLU A 41 -20.42 -7.53 -13.83
C GLU A 41 -21.59 -8.30 -13.20
N ARG A 42 -22.54 -8.76 -14.02
CA ARG A 42 -23.73 -9.51 -13.55
C ARG A 42 -23.44 -10.96 -13.18
N LEU A 43 -22.54 -11.63 -13.85
CA LEU A 43 -22.23 -13.04 -13.63
C LEU A 43 -21.21 -13.27 -12.52
N MET A 44 -20.75 -12.21 -11.83
CA MET A 44 -19.73 -12.30 -10.79
C MET A 44 -18.50 -13.12 -11.22
N LEU A 45 -18.12 -13.05 -12.48
CA LEU A 45 -16.88 -13.61 -12.97
C LEU A 45 -15.73 -12.79 -12.40
N THR A 46 -15.34 -13.18 -11.18
CA THR A 46 -14.23 -12.54 -10.48
C THR A 46 -12.94 -13.07 -11.06
N THR A 47 -12.12 -12.18 -11.60
CA THR A 47 -10.76 -12.52 -11.99
C THR A 47 -9.95 -12.90 -10.75
N VAL A 48 -8.90 -13.71 -10.91
CA VAL A 48 -7.99 -14.08 -9.82
C VAL A 48 -7.43 -12.84 -9.12
N GLU A 49 -7.15 -11.77 -9.87
CA GLU A 49 -6.66 -10.50 -9.33
C GLU A 49 -7.68 -9.83 -8.40
N LYS A 50 -8.95 -9.80 -8.78
CA LYS A 50 -10.02 -9.26 -7.92
C LYS A 50 -10.21 -10.12 -6.66
N ALA A 51 -10.11 -11.44 -6.79
CA ALA A 51 -10.20 -12.35 -5.66
C ALA A 51 -9.03 -12.15 -4.68
N LEU A 52 -7.81 -11.98 -5.19
CA LEU A 52 -6.64 -11.69 -4.37
C LEU A 52 -6.74 -10.31 -3.70
N ALA A 53 -7.16 -9.27 -4.43
CA ALA A 53 -7.38 -7.95 -3.86
C ALA A 53 -8.44 -7.96 -2.73
N TRP A 54 -9.51 -8.74 -2.91
CA TRP A 54 -10.51 -8.95 -1.87
C TRP A 54 -9.92 -9.64 -0.65
N ALA A 55 -9.11 -10.69 -0.83
CA ALA A 55 -8.46 -11.42 0.24
C ALA A 55 -7.48 -10.54 1.02
N HIS A 56 -6.61 -9.80 0.33
CA HIS A 56 -5.68 -8.85 0.97
C HIS A 56 -6.40 -7.73 1.74
N ARG A 57 -7.50 -7.21 1.20
CA ARG A 57 -8.31 -6.22 1.90
C ARG A 57 -8.95 -6.77 3.17
N GLY A 58 -9.39 -8.04 3.14
CA GLY A 58 -10.07 -8.68 4.27
C GLY A 58 -9.13 -9.17 5.37
N SER A 59 -7.84 -9.32 5.06
CA SER A 59 -6.82 -9.79 6.01
C SER A 59 -5.47 -9.16 5.65
N MET A 60 -5.22 -7.99 6.19
CA MET A 60 -3.97 -7.23 6.03
C MET A 60 -3.31 -7.08 7.39
N TRP A 61 -2.23 -7.80 7.61
CA TRP A 61 -1.58 -7.83 8.92
C TRP A 61 -0.50 -6.74 9.02
N PRO A 62 -0.66 -5.81 9.97
CA PRO A 62 0.33 -4.77 10.17
C PRO A 62 1.56 -5.26 10.92
N ASP A 63 2.74 -4.80 10.48
CA ASP A 63 3.98 -4.86 11.25
C ASP A 63 4.08 -3.65 12.18
N THR A 64 4.51 -3.90 13.41
CA THR A 64 4.64 -2.88 14.45
C THR A 64 6.00 -2.22 14.45
N PHE A 65 6.14 -1.11 13.74
CA PHE A 65 7.36 -0.30 13.77
C PHE A 65 7.13 1.02 14.50
N GLY A 66 6.98 0.93 15.82
CA GLY A 66 6.73 2.05 16.71
C GLY A 66 8.02 2.66 17.25
N LEU A 67 8.34 3.90 16.88
CA LEU A 67 9.60 4.57 17.22
C LEU A 67 9.46 5.73 18.19
N ALA A 68 8.27 6.32 18.29
CA ALA A 68 8.04 7.51 19.11
C ALA A 68 6.56 7.63 19.53
N CYS A 69 6.11 8.85 19.86
CA CYS A 69 4.75 9.11 20.38
C CYS A 69 3.63 8.61 19.45
N CYS A 70 3.83 8.57 18.15
CA CYS A 70 2.83 8.00 17.23
C CYS A 70 2.55 6.51 17.48
N ALA A 71 3.50 5.78 18.07
CA ALA A 71 3.27 4.39 18.45
C ALA A 71 2.18 4.23 19.50
N ILE A 72 2.00 5.22 20.39
CA ILE A 72 0.94 5.20 21.41
C ILE A 72 -0.43 5.28 20.73
N GLU A 73 -0.58 6.17 19.75
CA GLU A 73 -1.80 6.27 18.99
C GLU A 73 -2.04 5.03 18.11
N MET A 74 -0.98 4.43 17.56
CA MET A 74 -1.07 3.15 16.86
C MET A 74 -1.56 2.02 17.79
N MET A 75 -1.12 1.98 19.05
CA MET A 75 -1.66 1.02 20.01
C MET A 75 -3.12 1.32 20.36
N SER A 76 -3.52 2.59 20.35
CA SER A 76 -4.90 2.98 20.66
C SER A 76 -5.93 2.45 19.66
N ILE A 77 -5.57 2.20 18.39
CA ILE A 77 -6.50 1.65 17.40
C ILE A 77 -6.89 0.20 17.67
N VAL A 78 -6.12 -0.52 18.48
CA VAL A 78 -6.42 -1.90 18.90
C VAL A 78 -7.34 -1.91 20.14
N SER A 79 -7.57 -0.74 20.75
CA SER A 79 -8.43 -0.64 21.92
C SER A 79 -9.90 -0.89 21.57
N SER A 80 -10.69 -1.26 22.57
CA SER A 80 -12.13 -1.56 22.42
C SER A 80 -12.96 -0.42 21.83
N ARG A 81 -12.49 0.83 21.92
CA ARG A 81 -13.19 1.98 21.37
C ARG A 81 -13.10 2.05 19.83
N TYR A 82 -11.94 1.69 19.29
CA TYR A 82 -11.66 1.85 17.85
C TYR A 82 -11.67 0.52 17.11
N ASP A 83 -11.10 -0.50 17.72
CA ASP A 83 -11.07 -1.90 17.28
C ASP A 83 -10.84 -2.11 15.77
N VAL A 84 -9.59 -2.04 15.38
CA VAL A 84 -9.15 -2.22 13.99
C VAL A 84 -9.38 -3.65 13.46
N SER A 85 -9.72 -4.59 14.33
CA SER A 85 -10.03 -5.99 13.98
C SER A 85 -11.14 -6.10 12.94
N ARG A 86 -12.12 -5.19 13.00
CA ARG A 86 -13.23 -5.13 12.02
C ARG A 86 -12.79 -4.87 10.57
N PHE A 87 -11.55 -4.38 10.40
CA PHE A 87 -10.93 -4.14 9.10
C PHE A 87 -9.96 -5.25 8.67
N GLY A 88 -9.95 -6.38 9.41
CA GLY A 88 -9.07 -7.51 9.13
C GLY A 88 -7.62 -7.32 9.60
N MET A 89 -7.38 -6.37 10.50
CA MET A 89 -6.05 -6.01 11.02
C MET A 89 -5.89 -6.34 12.51
N GLU A 90 -6.53 -7.41 12.99
CA GLU A 90 -6.47 -7.82 14.39
C GLU A 90 -5.05 -8.22 14.80
N VAL A 91 -4.33 -8.88 13.91
CA VAL A 91 -3.05 -9.49 14.23
C VAL A 91 -1.90 -8.56 13.91
N PHE A 92 -1.40 -7.88 14.93
CA PHE A 92 -0.15 -7.13 14.84
C PHE A 92 1.03 -8.10 14.90
N ARG A 93 1.80 -8.18 13.82
CA ARG A 93 2.95 -9.06 13.74
C ARG A 93 4.24 -8.32 14.09
N SER A 94 5.10 -8.99 14.88
CA SER A 94 6.47 -8.53 15.13
C SER A 94 7.47 -9.15 14.14
N SER A 95 6.98 -10.03 13.25
CA SER A 95 7.80 -10.67 12.24
C SER A 95 7.47 -10.07 10.86
N PRO A 96 8.41 -9.35 10.22
CA PRO A 96 8.18 -8.72 8.92
C PRO A 96 7.78 -9.72 7.83
N ARG A 97 8.23 -10.96 7.94
CA ARG A 97 7.91 -12.02 6.95
C ARG A 97 6.45 -12.47 6.97
N GLN A 98 5.71 -12.11 8.00
CA GLN A 98 4.29 -12.46 8.18
C GLN A 98 3.38 -11.23 8.13
N ALA A 99 3.95 -10.07 7.84
CA ALA A 99 3.22 -8.81 7.76
C ALA A 99 3.09 -8.34 6.32
N ASP A 100 1.95 -7.71 6.02
CA ASP A 100 1.62 -7.17 4.71
C ASP A 100 1.74 -5.64 4.67
N LEU A 101 1.52 -4.99 5.82
CA LEU A 101 1.54 -3.53 5.96
C LEU A 101 2.60 -3.12 7.00
N LEU A 102 3.55 -2.28 6.58
CA LEU A 102 4.51 -1.65 7.49
C LEU A 102 3.99 -0.29 7.93
N ILE A 103 3.67 -0.12 9.21
CA ILE A 103 3.27 1.17 9.78
C ILE A 103 4.48 1.79 10.49
N VAL A 104 5.09 2.79 9.86
CA VAL A 104 6.21 3.52 10.46
C VAL A 104 5.66 4.65 11.33
N SER A 105 5.64 4.42 12.67
CA SER A 105 5.02 5.31 13.64
C SER A 105 6.05 6.12 14.41
N GLY A 106 6.39 7.31 13.92
CA GLY A 106 7.28 8.25 14.61
C GLY A 106 8.51 8.65 13.82
N ARG A 107 9.47 9.24 14.53
CA ARG A 107 10.72 9.74 13.92
C ARG A 107 11.73 8.62 13.73
N VAL A 108 12.30 8.56 12.54
CA VAL A 108 13.39 7.63 12.20
C VAL A 108 14.73 8.35 12.32
N SER A 109 15.62 7.86 13.17
CA SER A 109 17.00 8.35 13.21
C SER A 109 17.82 7.74 12.07
N HIS A 110 18.93 8.41 11.68
CA HIS A 110 19.83 7.85 10.69
C HIS A 110 20.39 6.47 11.08
N LYS A 111 20.59 6.21 12.37
CA LYS A 111 21.01 4.89 12.88
C LYS A 111 19.91 3.82 12.71
N MET A 112 18.64 4.24 12.75
CA MET A 112 17.50 3.33 12.63
C MET A 112 17.08 3.14 11.15
N ALA A 113 17.65 3.92 10.25
CA ALA A 113 17.37 3.84 8.82
C ALA A 113 17.73 2.48 8.22
N ALA A 114 18.90 1.95 8.58
CA ALA A 114 19.35 0.64 8.09
C ALA A 114 18.48 -0.53 8.59
N PRO A 115 18.13 -0.64 9.89
CA PRO A 115 17.13 -1.61 10.36
C PRO A 115 15.76 -1.48 9.69
N LEU A 116 15.27 -0.26 9.47
CA LEU A 116 14.00 -0.04 8.77
C LEU A 116 14.04 -0.63 7.35
N ARG A 117 15.14 -0.39 6.63
CA ARG A 117 15.32 -0.95 5.30
C ARG A 117 15.37 -2.48 5.31
N GLN A 118 16.07 -3.06 6.29
CA GLN A 118 16.14 -4.52 6.44
C GLN A 118 14.77 -5.14 6.74
N ILE A 119 13.95 -4.52 7.59
CA ILE A 119 12.58 -4.96 7.88
C ILE A 119 11.74 -4.93 6.61
N TYR A 120 11.81 -3.83 5.87
CA TYR A 120 11.08 -3.70 4.61
C TYR A 120 11.49 -4.75 3.57
N ASP A 121 12.77 -5.04 3.45
CA ASP A 121 13.29 -6.04 2.50
C ASP A 121 12.91 -7.48 2.91
N GLN A 122 12.64 -7.73 4.20
CA GLN A 122 12.18 -9.02 4.71
C GLN A 122 10.68 -9.26 4.50
N MET A 123 9.89 -8.22 4.27
CA MET A 123 8.46 -8.35 3.97
C MET A 123 8.25 -9.00 2.61
N LEU A 124 7.25 -9.88 2.55
CA LEU A 124 6.84 -10.55 1.32
C LEU A 124 6.00 -9.62 0.45
N GLU A 125 6.01 -9.84 -0.84
CA GLU A 125 5.14 -9.14 -1.79
C GLU A 125 3.78 -9.86 -1.94
N PRO A 126 2.67 -9.11 -2.02
CA PRO A 126 2.54 -7.65 -2.04
C PRO A 126 2.68 -7.04 -0.65
N LYS A 127 3.32 -5.87 -0.55
CA LYS A 127 3.56 -5.16 0.70
C LYS A 127 3.26 -3.67 0.54
N TRP A 128 2.75 -3.07 1.61
CA TRP A 128 2.41 -1.64 1.65
C TRP A 128 3.13 -0.95 2.80
N VAL A 129 3.37 0.34 2.66
CA VAL A 129 4.03 1.16 3.67
C VAL A 129 3.17 2.38 4.00
N MET A 130 2.91 2.58 5.27
CA MET A 130 2.19 3.74 5.79
C MET A 130 3.11 4.58 6.67
N ALA A 131 3.32 5.84 6.31
CA ALA A 131 4.04 6.80 7.12
C ALA A 131 3.07 7.51 8.06
N MET A 132 3.15 7.19 9.35
CA MET A 132 2.26 7.75 10.38
C MET A 132 2.90 8.94 11.09
N GLY A 133 2.27 10.08 10.93
CA GLY A 133 2.61 11.33 11.60
C GLY A 133 3.62 12.20 10.85
N ALA A 134 3.75 13.44 11.29
CA ALA A 134 4.62 14.43 10.67
C ALA A 134 6.10 14.02 10.69
N CYS A 135 6.54 13.29 11.72
CA CYS A 135 7.92 12.83 11.83
C CYS A 135 8.29 11.80 10.76
N ALA A 136 7.41 10.84 10.49
CA ALA A 136 7.63 9.85 9.44
C ALA A 136 7.52 10.49 8.04
N SER A 137 6.64 11.47 7.87
CA SER A 137 6.41 12.13 6.59
C SER A 137 7.53 13.11 6.18
N SER A 138 8.03 13.92 7.13
CA SER A 138 8.99 14.99 6.82
C SER A 138 9.89 15.40 7.99
N ALA A 139 10.07 14.51 9.00
CA ALA A 139 10.67 14.79 10.30
C ALA A 139 9.92 15.82 11.18
N GLY A 140 8.89 16.49 10.67
CA GLY A 140 8.06 17.43 11.41
C GLY A 140 8.87 18.56 12.06
N MET A 141 8.72 18.72 13.39
CA MET A 141 9.46 19.73 14.17
C MET A 141 10.92 19.34 14.46
N PHE A 142 11.34 18.10 14.18
CA PHE A 142 12.68 17.58 14.52
C PHE A 142 13.62 17.68 13.31
N ASN A 143 13.78 18.89 12.79
CA ASN A 143 14.72 19.13 11.68
C ASN A 143 16.15 19.25 12.20
N ASN A 144 16.82 18.12 12.38
CA ASN A 144 18.22 18.06 12.82
C ASN A 144 19.00 16.98 12.07
N TYR A 145 20.31 16.99 12.23
CA TYR A 145 21.22 16.06 11.55
C TYR A 145 21.09 14.59 11.96
N ALA A 146 20.44 14.30 13.08
CA ALA A 146 20.31 12.95 13.62
C ALA A 146 19.05 12.24 13.15
N VAL A 147 18.06 12.99 12.66
CA VAL A 147 16.75 12.47 12.25
C VAL A 147 16.60 12.52 10.72
N LEU A 148 16.12 11.43 10.17
CA LEU A 148 15.80 11.32 8.76
C LEU A 148 14.63 12.24 8.39
N GLN A 149 14.78 12.99 7.31
CA GLN A 149 13.79 13.95 6.83
C GLN A 149 12.78 13.29 5.87
N GLY A 150 12.02 12.34 6.37
CA GLY A 150 11.04 11.56 5.63
C GLY A 150 11.44 10.10 5.41
N VAL A 151 10.51 9.19 5.65
CA VAL A 151 10.69 7.74 5.48
C VAL A 151 10.80 7.36 4.01
N ASP A 152 10.20 8.16 3.13
CA ASP A 152 10.21 8.01 1.67
C ASP A 152 11.62 8.01 1.05
N LYS A 153 12.62 8.49 1.78
CA LYS A 153 14.01 8.45 1.37
C LYS A 153 14.66 7.08 1.49
N ILE A 154 14.03 6.17 2.25
CA ILE A 154 14.56 4.81 2.50
C ILE A 154 13.67 3.77 1.88
N VAL A 155 12.35 3.88 2.13
CA VAL A 155 11.35 2.92 1.64
C VAL A 155 10.25 3.66 0.87
N PRO A 156 9.67 3.05 -0.17
CA PRO A 156 8.52 3.65 -0.85
C PRO A 156 7.33 3.70 0.10
N VAL A 157 6.62 4.82 0.12
CA VAL A 157 5.46 5.05 0.98
C VAL A 157 4.21 5.11 0.13
N ASP A 158 3.20 4.34 0.50
CA ASP A 158 1.90 4.29 -0.18
C ASP A 158 0.96 5.36 0.37
N ILE A 159 0.92 5.51 1.69
CA ILE A 159 0.00 6.44 2.35
C ILE A 159 0.70 7.23 3.45
N TYR A 160 0.39 8.51 3.51
CA TYR A 160 0.81 9.42 4.58
C TYR A 160 -0.37 9.77 5.47
N VAL A 161 -0.21 9.60 6.78
CA VAL A 161 -1.21 10.01 7.79
C VAL A 161 -0.69 11.24 8.52
N PRO A 162 -1.26 12.43 8.28
CA PRO A 162 -0.81 13.67 8.91
C PRO A 162 -1.21 13.75 10.38
N GLY A 163 -0.40 14.42 11.17
CA GLY A 163 -0.66 14.70 12.60
C GLY A 163 0.62 14.64 13.44
N CYS A 164 0.56 15.15 14.67
CA CYS A 164 1.71 15.13 15.58
C CYS A 164 1.26 15.01 17.05
N PRO A 165 0.91 13.80 17.51
CA PRO A 165 0.58 12.58 16.76
C PRO A 165 -0.78 12.70 16.05
N PRO A 166 -1.02 11.91 14.99
CA PRO A 166 -2.35 11.80 14.42
C PRO A 166 -3.28 11.09 15.40
N ARG A 167 -4.54 11.47 15.41
CA ARG A 167 -5.55 10.77 16.22
C ARG A 167 -5.78 9.36 15.67
N PRO A 168 -6.25 8.42 16.50
CA PRO A 168 -6.57 7.06 16.04
C PRO A 168 -7.55 7.02 14.86
N GLU A 169 -8.52 7.95 14.84
CA GLU A 169 -9.47 8.07 13.73
C GLU A 169 -8.78 8.42 12.40
N ALA A 170 -7.77 9.30 12.44
CA ALA A 170 -7.00 9.65 11.24
C ALA A 170 -6.17 8.47 10.72
N LEU A 171 -5.65 7.64 11.61
CA LEU A 171 -4.96 6.41 11.23
C LEU A 171 -5.94 5.40 10.61
N MET A 172 -7.12 5.23 11.19
CA MET A 172 -8.18 4.39 10.62
C MET A 172 -8.64 4.88 9.25
N GLU A 173 -8.76 6.19 9.06
CA GLU A 173 -9.05 6.77 7.74
C GLU A 173 -7.95 6.43 6.72
N GLY A 174 -6.67 6.51 7.13
CA GLY A 174 -5.54 6.09 6.30
C GLY A 174 -5.63 4.61 5.89
N ILE A 175 -6.00 3.73 6.81
CA ILE A 175 -6.26 2.31 6.56
C ILE A 175 -7.40 2.11 5.56
N MET A 176 -8.51 2.82 5.73
CA MET A 176 -9.64 2.73 4.79
C MET A 176 -9.25 3.19 3.39
N ARG A 177 -8.47 4.26 3.26
CA ARG A 177 -7.94 4.72 1.97
C ARG A 177 -7.01 3.70 1.33
N LEU A 178 -6.19 3.00 2.13
CA LEU A 178 -5.37 1.90 1.63
C LEU A 178 -6.24 0.76 1.10
N HIS A 179 -7.29 0.38 1.83
CA HIS A 179 -8.24 -0.64 1.39
C HIS A 179 -8.96 -0.25 0.09
N GLU A 180 -9.29 1.02 -0.10
CA GLU A 180 -9.87 1.52 -1.34
C GLU A 180 -8.88 1.44 -2.50
N ALA A 181 -7.61 1.82 -2.26
CA ALA A 181 -6.55 1.71 -3.27
C ALA A 181 -6.31 0.26 -3.69
N VAL A 182 -6.25 -0.66 -2.74
CA VAL A 182 -6.13 -2.10 -3.01
C VAL A 182 -7.35 -2.62 -3.79
N ARG A 183 -8.56 -2.18 -3.43
CA ARG A 183 -9.78 -2.53 -4.15
C ARG A 183 -9.79 -2.01 -5.59
N ALA A 184 -9.29 -0.80 -5.80
CA ALA A 184 -9.18 -0.19 -7.12
C ALA A 184 -8.08 -0.80 -7.98
N GLY A 185 -7.28 -1.73 -7.43
CA GLY A 185 -6.15 -2.35 -8.13
C GLY A 185 -4.96 -1.40 -8.32
N VAL A 186 -4.86 -0.35 -7.50
CA VAL A 186 -3.69 0.54 -7.54
C VAL A 186 -2.46 -0.25 -7.09
N PRO A 187 -1.40 -0.31 -7.91
CA PRO A 187 -0.19 -1.04 -7.55
C PRO A 187 0.49 -0.38 -6.35
N PRO A 188 1.15 -1.16 -5.47
CA PRO A 188 1.93 -0.64 -4.37
C PRO A 188 3.06 0.29 -4.83
N ALA A 189 3.47 1.23 -3.99
CA ALA A 189 4.47 2.24 -4.32
C ALA A 189 5.83 1.68 -4.77
N TYR A 190 6.20 0.47 -4.33
CA TYR A 190 7.43 -0.19 -4.78
C TYR A 190 7.40 -0.56 -6.28
N ASP A 191 6.24 -0.86 -6.82
CA ASP A 191 6.07 -1.24 -8.24
C ASP A 191 6.07 0.00 -9.16
N MET A 192 5.79 1.17 -8.60
CA MET A 192 5.73 2.44 -9.34
C MET A 192 7.09 3.16 -9.44
N ARG A 193 8.07 2.81 -8.60
CA ARG A 193 9.39 3.44 -8.61
C ARG A 193 10.39 2.61 -9.41
N PRO A 194 11.14 3.21 -10.36
CA PRO A 194 12.28 2.53 -10.95
C PRO A 194 13.27 2.21 -9.83
N VAL A 195 13.70 0.95 -9.75
CA VAL A 195 14.76 0.52 -8.82
C VAL A 195 16.00 1.34 -9.16
N ALA A 196 16.38 2.27 -8.27
CA ALA A 196 17.67 2.94 -8.37
C ALA A 196 18.74 1.86 -8.10
N THR A 197 19.32 1.35 -9.18
CA THR A 197 20.51 0.50 -9.12
C THR A 197 21.68 1.40 -8.70
N THR A 198 22.01 1.35 -7.41
CA THR A 198 23.31 1.84 -6.91
C THR A 198 24.30 0.72 -6.84
#